data_279e98666b7120a496513ef05a29f236
#
_entry.id   279e98666b7120a496513ef05a29f236
#
_cell.length_a   1.000
_cell.length_b   1.000
_cell.length_c   1.000
_cell.angle_alpha   90.00
_cell.angle_beta   90.00
_cell.angle_gamma   90.00
#
_symmetry.space_group_name_H-M   'P 1'
#
loop_
_entity.id
_entity.type
_entity.pdbx_description
1 polymer ?
#
loop_
_entity_poly.entity_id
_entity_poly.type
_entity_poly.pdbx_seq_one_letter_code
_entity_poly.pdbx_strand_id
1 'polypeptide(L)'
;MRLSGSAEIMVFLLLALCAAFAATPAAQQASSTQAPAILPQQFAGWQRQGSVEISADPSSADPTNAAVLREYRFTDFAASTYLRDDGRTLKIRAARFADASGAFGAYTFYLQPEMTKEQIGDQGASLGQRVLFYRGHVLVDALFSKESPMSGAELRELAGALPRPTGSAGNLPSFIEFMPRRGYVANTQKYAMGPSALAVLAPPVSADLVDFAASSEVSLGRYNTPSGEATLILISYPTPQLAADHRRRINSAHQVAQLQTGESEITCAGDFCDKRTGPIIAIVTGPMSNSDAKSLLGMVNYEASVTWNQATDQHEVRDLYLLVLNVVILCAILGGLAIVAGVAFGGFRILMKRWFPDKVFDRPEQMEFISLHLAETATPGSSQRGSETTRPGPPNPS
;
A
#
# COMPACT_ATOMS: atom_id res chain seq x y z
N MET A 1 -56.54 -50.46 -5.97
CA MET A 1 -56.64 -49.20 -6.74
C MET A 1 -56.71 -48.06 -5.77
N ARG A 2 -55.78 -47.04 -5.88
CA ARG A 2 -55.51 -45.88 -5.02
C ARG A 2 -54.27 -46.05 -4.13
N LEU A 3 -53.13 -45.93 -4.72
CA LEU A 3 -51.85 -45.60 -4.08
C LEU A 3 -51.06 -44.69 -5.04
N SER A 4 -51.59 -43.51 -5.34
CA SER A 4 -50.95 -42.56 -6.23
C SER A 4 -50.74 -41.17 -5.60
N GLY A 5 -51.26 -40.92 -4.39
CA GLY A 5 -51.24 -39.58 -3.83
C GLY A 5 -49.99 -39.19 -3.03
N SER A 6 -49.28 -40.16 -2.45
CA SER A 6 -48.17 -39.84 -1.54
C SER A 6 -46.83 -39.61 -2.24
N ALA A 7 -46.62 -40.17 -3.43
CA ALA A 7 -45.40 -39.95 -4.20
C ALA A 7 -45.42 -38.59 -4.90
N GLU A 8 -46.57 -38.15 -5.38
CA GLU A 8 -46.73 -36.83 -6.00
C GLU A 8 -46.58 -35.69 -4.99
N ILE A 9 -47.12 -35.86 -3.77
CA ILE A 9 -46.94 -34.82 -2.70
C ILE A 9 -45.48 -34.67 -2.29
N MET A 10 -44.70 -35.78 -2.27
CA MET A 10 -43.30 -35.73 -1.89
C MET A 10 -42.45 -35.09 -2.98
N VAL A 11 -42.75 -35.32 -4.26
CA VAL A 11 -42.09 -34.67 -5.38
C VAL A 11 -42.42 -33.18 -5.46
N PHE A 12 -43.67 -32.80 -5.18
CA PHE A 12 -44.06 -31.39 -5.11
C PHE A 12 -43.42 -30.66 -3.93
N LEU A 13 -43.25 -31.32 -2.77
CA LEU A 13 -42.57 -30.75 -1.61
C LEU A 13 -41.05 -30.57 -1.85
N LEU A 14 -40.40 -31.50 -2.56
CA LEU A 14 -39.01 -31.39 -2.95
C LEU A 14 -38.80 -30.31 -4.03
N LEU A 15 -39.69 -30.18 -5.00
CA LEU A 15 -39.66 -29.14 -6.03
C LEU A 15 -39.96 -27.74 -5.42
N ALA A 16 -40.86 -27.66 -4.44
CA ALA A 16 -41.12 -26.41 -3.73
C ALA A 16 -39.93 -25.95 -2.87
N LEU A 17 -39.19 -26.92 -2.29
CA LEU A 17 -37.97 -26.59 -1.52
C LEU A 17 -36.81 -26.14 -2.43
N CYS A 18 -36.69 -26.67 -3.67
CA CYS A 18 -35.74 -26.19 -4.65
C CYS A 18 -36.13 -24.85 -5.26
N ALA A 19 -37.44 -24.54 -5.40
CA ALA A 19 -37.90 -23.24 -5.89
C ALA A 19 -37.70 -22.10 -4.86
N ALA A 20 -37.62 -22.40 -3.58
CA ALA A 20 -37.35 -21.41 -2.53
C ALA A 20 -35.87 -20.95 -2.52
N PHE A 21 -34.96 -21.69 -3.16
CA PHE A 21 -33.53 -21.27 -3.34
C PHE A 21 -33.25 -20.53 -4.64
N ALA A 22 -34.21 -20.45 -5.57
CA ALA A 22 -34.11 -19.71 -6.82
C ALA A 22 -34.80 -18.36 -6.74
N ALA A 23 -34.70 -17.70 -5.60
CA ALA A 23 -35.30 -16.38 -5.45
C ALA A 23 -34.26 -15.32 -5.23
N THR A 24 -34.45 -14.34 -6.03
CA THR A 24 -33.98 -12.96 -6.08
C THR A 24 -32.57 -12.77 -6.60
N PRO A 25 -32.43 -12.21 -7.82
CA PRO A 25 -31.36 -11.31 -8.03
C PRO A 25 -31.62 -10.16 -7.05
N ALA A 26 -30.92 -10.18 -5.89
CA ALA A 26 -30.66 -8.95 -5.19
C ALA A 26 -30.08 -8.04 -6.27
N ALA A 27 -30.86 -7.06 -6.71
CA ALA A 27 -30.31 -5.91 -7.38
C ALA A 27 -29.19 -5.47 -6.44
N GLN A 28 -27.96 -5.83 -6.78
CA GLN A 28 -26.79 -5.16 -6.28
C GLN A 28 -27.00 -3.73 -6.71
N GLN A 29 -27.65 -2.96 -5.84
CA GLN A 29 -27.45 -1.53 -5.82
C GLN A 29 -25.94 -1.43 -5.81
N ALA A 30 -25.38 -1.08 -6.96
CA ALA A 30 -24.05 -0.50 -7.04
C ALA A 30 -24.16 0.71 -6.09
N SER A 31 -23.83 0.46 -4.83
CA SER A 31 -23.50 1.50 -3.89
C SER A 31 -22.37 2.19 -4.60
N SER A 32 -22.66 3.33 -5.23
CA SER A 32 -21.64 4.26 -5.63
C SER A 32 -20.84 4.44 -4.35
N THR A 33 -19.65 3.86 -4.33
CA THR A 33 -18.73 3.94 -3.19
C THR A 33 -18.25 5.39 -3.21
N GLN A 34 -19.13 6.28 -2.77
CA GLN A 34 -18.79 7.67 -2.57
C GLN A 34 -17.72 7.66 -1.50
N ALA A 35 -16.54 8.14 -1.85
CA ALA A 35 -15.43 8.22 -0.91
C ALA A 35 -15.94 8.88 0.39
N PRO A 36 -15.51 8.40 1.57
CA PRO A 36 -15.96 8.95 2.83
C PRO A 36 -15.70 10.45 2.90
N ALA A 37 -16.63 11.21 3.49
CA ALA A 37 -16.51 12.65 3.62
C ALA A 37 -15.17 13.01 4.30
N ILE A 38 -14.46 14.00 3.74
CA ILE A 38 -13.17 14.43 4.30
C ILE A 38 -13.38 15.11 5.65
N LEU A 39 -14.34 16.02 5.74
CA LEU A 39 -14.56 16.86 6.92
C LEU A 39 -15.73 16.34 7.76
N PRO A 40 -15.55 16.16 9.08
CA PRO A 40 -16.60 15.71 9.99
C PRO A 40 -17.63 16.83 10.21
N GLN A 41 -18.80 16.49 10.74
CA GLN A 41 -19.83 17.46 11.06
C GLN A 41 -19.51 18.26 12.33
N GLN A 42 -18.80 17.60 13.27
CA GLN A 42 -18.36 18.21 14.52
C GLN A 42 -17.06 17.56 15.02
N PHE A 43 -16.24 18.31 15.75
CA PHE A 43 -15.08 17.82 16.46
C PHE A 43 -14.68 18.82 17.56
N ALA A 44 -14.15 18.38 18.67
CA ALA A 44 -13.58 19.20 19.75
C ALA A 44 -14.43 20.41 20.17
N GLY A 45 -15.76 20.32 20.09
CA GLY A 45 -16.69 21.42 20.36
C GLY A 45 -16.88 22.40 19.21
N TRP A 46 -16.29 22.16 18.04
CA TRP A 46 -16.53 22.88 16.81
C TRP A 46 -17.71 22.24 16.06
N GLN A 47 -18.66 23.03 15.62
CA GLN A 47 -19.82 22.61 14.84
C GLN A 47 -19.78 23.25 13.45
N ARG A 48 -19.96 22.45 12.43
CA ARG A 48 -19.97 22.91 11.02
C ARG A 48 -21.15 23.82 10.76
N GLN A 49 -20.88 24.96 10.11
CA GLN A 49 -21.90 25.92 9.68
C GLN A 49 -22.19 25.71 8.19
N GLY A 50 -23.48 25.57 7.85
CA GLY A 50 -23.93 25.44 6.48
C GLY A 50 -23.49 24.16 5.77
N SER A 51 -23.47 24.21 4.43
CA SER A 51 -23.06 23.11 3.56
C SER A 51 -21.54 23.06 3.42
N VAL A 52 -21.01 21.85 3.16
CA VAL A 52 -19.62 21.67 2.75
C VAL A 52 -19.50 21.97 1.26
N GLU A 53 -18.55 22.79 0.88
CA GLU A 53 -18.10 22.88 -0.49
C GLU A 53 -17.29 21.65 -0.82
N ILE A 54 -17.65 20.89 -1.87
CA ILE A 54 -16.95 19.68 -2.31
C ILE A 54 -16.66 19.82 -3.79
N SER A 55 -15.45 19.52 -4.22
CA SER A 55 -15.06 19.56 -5.63
C SER A 55 -14.00 18.51 -5.94
N ALA A 56 -14.08 17.89 -7.10
CA ALA A 56 -13.03 17.05 -7.67
C ALA A 56 -12.08 17.84 -8.58
N ASP A 57 -12.32 19.13 -8.79
CA ASP A 57 -11.44 20.01 -9.55
C ASP A 57 -10.36 20.62 -8.63
N PRO A 58 -9.07 20.37 -8.87
CA PRO A 58 -8.00 20.97 -8.10
C PRO A 58 -7.97 22.51 -8.13
N SER A 59 -8.56 23.12 -9.15
CA SER A 59 -8.70 24.59 -9.24
C SER A 59 -9.59 25.17 -8.13
N SER A 60 -10.50 24.39 -7.57
CA SER A 60 -11.30 24.78 -6.40
C SER A 60 -10.44 24.83 -5.12
N ALA A 61 -9.45 23.96 -5.04
CA ALA A 61 -8.51 23.96 -3.92
C ALA A 61 -7.47 25.09 -4.07
N ASP A 62 -6.84 25.22 -5.23
CA ASP A 62 -5.90 26.30 -5.54
C ASP A 62 -5.86 26.56 -7.06
N PRO A 63 -6.50 27.63 -7.54
CA PRO A 63 -6.52 27.95 -8.97
C PRO A 63 -5.12 28.16 -9.57
N THR A 64 -4.22 28.76 -8.80
CA THR A 64 -2.85 29.07 -9.25
C THR A 64 -2.00 27.82 -9.38
N ASN A 65 -2.14 26.88 -8.46
CA ASN A 65 -1.31 25.68 -8.37
C ASN A 65 -2.07 24.39 -8.74
N ALA A 66 -3.16 24.51 -9.51
CA ALA A 66 -3.96 23.35 -9.91
C ALA A 66 -3.15 22.27 -10.65
N ALA A 67 -2.17 22.68 -11.47
CA ALA A 67 -1.27 21.75 -12.16
C ALA A 67 -0.40 20.97 -11.17
N VAL A 68 0.14 21.64 -10.17
CA VAL A 68 0.94 21.03 -9.09
C VAL A 68 0.10 20.04 -8.28
N LEU A 69 -1.14 20.40 -7.94
CA LEU A 69 -2.03 19.50 -7.22
C LEU A 69 -2.37 18.24 -8.04
N ARG A 70 -2.52 18.35 -9.37
CA ARG A 70 -2.70 17.17 -10.24
C ARG A 70 -1.49 16.25 -10.22
N GLU A 71 -0.28 16.80 -10.23
CA GLU A 71 0.95 16.01 -10.12
C GLU A 71 1.04 15.25 -8.80
N TYR A 72 0.52 15.84 -7.69
CA TYR A 72 0.39 15.17 -6.40
C TYR A 72 -0.80 14.20 -6.33
N ARG A 73 -1.44 13.89 -7.46
CA ARG A 73 -2.59 12.95 -7.54
C ARG A 73 -3.76 13.39 -6.69
N PHE A 74 -4.11 14.68 -6.76
CA PHE A 74 -5.31 15.22 -6.13
C PHE A 74 -6.56 14.43 -6.53
N THR A 75 -7.45 14.15 -5.58
CA THR A 75 -8.71 13.43 -5.82
C THR A 75 -9.91 14.30 -5.60
N ASP A 76 -9.99 14.95 -4.44
CA ASP A 76 -11.09 15.83 -4.09
C ASP A 76 -10.72 16.82 -2.98
N PHE A 77 -11.56 17.83 -2.85
CA PHE A 77 -11.40 18.94 -1.93
C PHE A 77 -12.70 19.13 -1.15
N ALA A 78 -12.57 19.51 0.12
CA ALA A 78 -13.69 19.93 0.94
C ALA A 78 -13.33 21.20 1.70
N ALA A 79 -14.24 22.19 1.70
CA ALA A 79 -14.09 23.38 2.52
C ALA A 79 -15.32 23.63 3.39
N SER A 80 -15.12 24.11 4.59
CA SER A 80 -16.22 24.46 5.49
C SER A 80 -15.77 25.45 6.55
N THR A 81 -16.73 26.18 7.11
CA THR A 81 -16.56 27.02 8.30
C THR A 81 -17.19 26.33 9.49
N TYR A 82 -16.48 26.33 10.60
CA TYR A 82 -16.95 25.83 11.89
C TYR A 82 -17.13 26.97 12.87
N LEU A 83 -18.11 26.84 13.73
CA LEU A 83 -18.40 27.76 14.83
C LEU A 83 -18.28 27.02 16.15
N ARG A 84 -17.78 27.68 17.16
CA ARG A 84 -17.75 27.21 18.55
C ARG A 84 -18.68 28.05 19.41
N ASP A 85 -19.12 27.49 20.54
CA ASP A 85 -20.07 28.15 21.48
C ASP A 85 -19.54 29.47 22.03
N ASP A 86 -18.22 29.67 22.04
CA ASP A 86 -17.55 30.90 22.46
C ASP A 86 -17.50 32.01 21.38
N GLY A 87 -18.15 31.75 20.22
CA GLY A 87 -18.23 32.71 19.13
C GLY A 87 -17.01 32.68 18.17
N ARG A 88 -15.98 31.85 18.43
CA ARG A 88 -14.85 31.70 17.52
C ARG A 88 -15.26 30.97 16.26
N THR A 89 -14.66 31.35 15.14
CA THR A 89 -14.83 30.66 13.84
C THR A 89 -13.52 30.02 13.39
N LEU A 90 -13.62 28.90 12.70
CA LEU A 90 -12.52 28.17 12.13
C LEU A 90 -12.87 27.80 10.68
N LYS A 91 -12.10 28.32 9.73
CA LYS A 91 -12.22 27.95 8.32
C LYS A 91 -11.26 26.81 8.04
N ILE A 92 -11.76 25.72 7.48
CA ILE A 92 -10.96 24.54 7.11
C ILE A 92 -11.10 24.30 5.62
N ARG A 93 -9.97 24.14 4.98
CA ARG A 93 -9.81 23.66 3.60
C ARG A 93 -9.02 22.35 3.67
N ALA A 94 -9.57 21.29 3.12
CA ALA A 94 -8.96 19.98 3.13
C ALA A 94 -8.89 19.42 1.72
N ALA A 95 -7.72 18.99 1.28
CA ALA A 95 -7.48 18.34 0.00
C ALA A 95 -7.08 16.89 0.23
N ARG A 96 -7.72 15.96 -0.46
CA ARG A 96 -7.39 14.54 -0.45
C ARG A 96 -6.62 14.18 -1.70
N PHE A 97 -5.67 13.28 -1.53
CA PHE A 97 -4.80 12.77 -2.58
C PHE A 97 -4.97 11.26 -2.69
N ALA A 98 -4.47 10.66 -3.76
CA ALA A 98 -4.55 9.21 -3.96
C ALA A 98 -3.75 8.43 -2.90
N ASP A 99 -2.66 9.02 -2.39
CA ASP A 99 -1.75 8.41 -1.43
C ASP A 99 -1.12 9.44 -0.47
N ALA A 100 -0.39 8.94 0.53
CA ALA A 100 0.30 9.78 1.50
C ALA A 100 1.44 10.60 0.89
N SER A 101 2.06 10.13 -0.20
CA SER A 101 3.13 10.86 -0.90
C SER A 101 2.59 12.14 -1.53
N GLY A 102 1.39 12.08 -2.12
CA GLY A 102 0.73 13.28 -2.67
C GLY A 102 0.38 14.30 -1.59
N ALA A 103 -0.16 13.86 -0.45
CA ALA A 103 -0.47 14.76 0.67
C ALA A 103 0.81 15.36 1.28
N PHE A 104 1.85 14.57 1.44
CA PHE A 104 3.17 15.03 1.89
C PHE A 104 3.76 16.06 0.92
N GLY A 105 3.70 15.77 -0.40
CA GLY A 105 4.14 16.69 -1.43
C GLY A 105 3.44 18.04 -1.34
N ALA A 106 2.12 18.03 -1.29
CA ALA A 106 1.33 19.25 -1.14
C ALA A 106 1.62 19.96 0.19
N TYR A 107 1.78 19.22 1.30
CA TYR A 107 2.19 19.81 2.58
C TYR A 107 3.54 20.52 2.46
N THR A 108 4.56 19.85 1.95
CA THR A 108 5.89 20.47 1.79
C THR A 108 5.87 21.63 0.79
N PHE A 109 5.03 21.59 -0.24
CA PHE A 109 4.87 22.66 -1.19
C PHE A 109 4.36 23.95 -0.53
N TYR A 110 3.33 23.86 0.32
CA TYR A 110 2.76 25.01 1.03
C TYR A 110 3.47 25.38 2.33
N LEU A 111 4.35 24.52 2.84
CA LEU A 111 5.12 24.78 4.05
C LEU A 111 6.05 25.97 3.82
N GLN A 112 6.08 26.91 4.78
CA GLN A 112 6.97 28.08 4.76
C GLN A 112 8.05 27.94 5.83
N PRO A 113 9.28 28.41 5.57
CA PRO A 113 10.36 28.31 6.55
C PRO A 113 10.07 28.98 7.90
N GLU A 114 9.26 30.04 7.89
CA GLU A 114 8.89 30.84 9.08
C GLU A 114 7.84 30.14 9.96
N MET A 115 7.21 29.08 9.47
CA MET A 115 6.22 28.32 10.23
C MET A 115 6.85 27.61 11.42
N THR A 116 6.16 27.61 12.54
CA THR A 116 6.54 26.83 13.73
C THR A 116 6.03 25.41 13.61
N LYS A 117 6.87 24.43 13.93
CA LYS A 117 6.48 23.00 13.88
C LYS A 117 5.43 22.70 14.95
N GLU A 118 4.37 22.00 14.57
CA GLU A 118 3.27 21.56 15.41
C GLU A 118 3.15 20.04 15.46
N GLN A 119 2.73 19.52 16.62
CA GLN A 119 2.46 18.09 16.80
C GLN A 119 1.00 17.77 16.44
N ILE A 120 0.64 17.95 15.15
CA ILE A 120 -0.71 17.76 14.61
C ILE A 120 -0.59 16.91 13.35
N GLY A 121 -1.44 15.87 13.21
CA GLY A 121 -1.38 14.97 12.09
C GLY A 121 -0.11 14.12 12.04
N ASP A 122 0.38 13.83 10.85
CA ASP A 122 1.67 13.18 10.63
C ASP A 122 2.80 14.22 10.65
N GLN A 123 2.55 15.39 10.08
CA GLN A 123 3.35 16.60 10.26
C GLN A 123 2.45 17.83 10.23
N GLY A 124 2.79 18.83 11.02
CA GLY A 124 2.06 20.09 11.08
C GLY A 124 2.98 21.29 11.33
N ALA A 125 2.53 22.45 10.90
CA ALA A 125 3.20 23.72 11.12
C ALA A 125 2.18 24.87 11.22
N SER A 126 2.50 25.92 11.97
CA SER A 126 1.64 27.08 12.19
C SER A 126 2.37 28.38 11.90
N LEU A 127 1.62 29.38 11.41
CA LEU A 127 2.07 30.76 11.26
C LEU A 127 0.91 31.70 11.58
N GLY A 128 0.99 32.43 12.70
CA GLY A 128 -0.13 33.20 13.20
C GLY A 128 -1.35 32.28 13.36
N GLN A 129 -2.50 32.73 12.91
CA GLN A 129 -3.77 31.98 13.03
C GLN A 129 -3.94 30.83 12.05
N ARG A 130 -2.96 30.60 11.14
CA ARG A 130 -3.00 29.54 10.15
C ARG A 130 -2.24 28.32 10.64
N VAL A 131 -2.87 27.15 10.54
CA VAL A 131 -2.26 25.85 10.83
C VAL A 131 -2.38 24.96 9.59
N LEU A 132 -1.23 24.52 9.07
CA LEU A 132 -1.11 23.59 7.96
C LEU A 132 -0.66 22.24 8.51
N PHE A 133 -1.35 21.16 8.19
CA PHE A 133 -0.93 19.81 8.54
C PHE A 133 -1.45 18.79 7.54
N TYR A 134 -0.83 17.61 7.50
CA TYR A 134 -1.41 16.49 6.78
C TYR A 134 -1.56 15.28 7.69
N ARG A 135 -2.52 14.42 7.33
CA ARG A 135 -2.75 13.14 7.98
C ARG A 135 -3.07 12.08 6.94
N GLY A 136 -2.21 11.04 6.83
CA GLY A 136 -2.31 10.05 5.77
C GLY A 136 -2.28 10.73 4.40
N HIS A 137 -3.38 10.63 3.66
CA HIS A 137 -3.52 11.20 2.32
C HIS A 137 -4.35 12.49 2.25
N VAL A 138 -4.57 13.16 3.40
CA VAL A 138 -5.34 14.41 3.48
C VAL A 138 -4.45 15.54 3.99
N LEU A 139 -4.36 16.62 3.22
CA LEU A 139 -3.80 17.91 3.62
C LEU A 139 -4.90 18.79 4.18
N VAL A 140 -4.65 19.48 5.27
CA VAL A 140 -5.57 20.44 5.91
C VAL A 140 -4.88 21.78 6.07
N ASP A 141 -5.55 22.83 5.64
CA ASP A 141 -5.23 24.23 5.88
C ASP A 141 -6.35 24.84 6.74
N ALA A 142 -6.04 25.10 8.00
CA ALA A 142 -6.98 25.58 9.00
C ALA A 142 -6.65 27.03 9.38
N LEU A 143 -7.66 27.90 9.34
CA LEU A 143 -7.51 29.32 9.68
C LEU A 143 -8.49 29.69 10.81
N PHE A 144 -7.95 29.97 11.98
CA PHE A 144 -8.71 30.46 13.14
C PHE A 144 -9.03 31.95 13.03
N SER A 145 -10.21 32.35 13.48
CA SER A 145 -10.48 33.79 13.72
C SER A 145 -9.71 34.30 14.95
N LYS A 146 -9.50 33.43 15.93
CA LYS A 146 -8.71 33.68 17.12
C LYS A 146 -8.21 32.35 17.68
N GLU A 147 -6.92 32.27 17.93
CA GLU A 147 -6.31 31.11 18.57
C GLU A 147 -6.56 31.08 20.08
N SER A 148 -6.48 29.84 20.61
CA SER A 148 -6.47 29.60 22.07
C SER A 148 -5.36 28.58 22.39
N PRO A 149 -4.96 28.45 23.64
CA PRO A 149 -4.00 27.42 24.07
C PRO A 149 -4.45 25.98 23.71
N MET A 150 -5.75 25.78 23.47
CA MET A 150 -6.34 24.48 23.12
C MET A 150 -6.40 24.23 21.63
N SER A 151 -6.14 25.22 20.75
CA SER A 151 -6.29 25.10 19.30
C SER A 151 -5.51 23.92 18.71
N GLY A 152 -4.30 23.67 19.20
CA GLY A 152 -3.52 22.50 18.79
C GLY A 152 -4.15 21.15 19.18
N ALA A 153 -4.76 21.07 20.37
CA ALA A 153 -5.47 19.88 20.85
C ALA A 153 -6.75 19.64 20.02
N GLU A 154 -7.48 20.71 19.71
CA GLU A 154 -8.69 20.68 18.90
C GLU A 154 -8.38 20.16 17.48
N LEU A 155 -7.30 20.61 16.84
CA LEU A 155 -6.89 20.12 15.54
C LEU A 155 -6.32 18.70 15.56
N ARG A 156 -5.74 18.23 16.68
CA ARG A 156 -5.36 16.80 16.83
C ARG A 156 -6.59 15.89 16.81
N GLU A 157 -7.70 16.32 17.40
CA GLU A 157 -8.97 15.57 17.35
C GLU A 157 -9.49 15.51 15.90
N LEU A 158 -9.48 16.65 15.19
CA LEU A 158 -9.80 16.67 13.76
C LEU A 158 -8.91 15.70 12.98
N ALA A 159 -7.59 15.76 13.18
CA ALA A 159 -6.65 14.87 12.51
C ALA A 159 -6.94 13.39 12.77
N GLY A 160 -7.41 13.05 13.97
CA GLY A 160 -7.86 11.71 14.35
C GLY A 160 -9.10 11.23 13.60
N ALA A 161 -9.99 12.18 13.23
CA ALA A 161 -11.24 11.91 12.51
C ALA A 161 -11.09 11.84 10.99
N LEU A 162 -9.94 12.28 10.43
CA LEU A 162 -9.71 12.25 8.99
C LEU A 162 -9.62 10.82 8.43
N PRO A 163 -10.11 10.59 7.20
CA PRO A 163 -9.98 9.29 6.56
C PRO A 163 -8.49 8.94 6.34
N ARG A 164 -8.16 7.66 6.50
CA ARG A 164 -6.80 7.14 6.30
C ARG A 164 -6.74 6.23 5.09
N PRO A 165 -5.66 6.27 4.32
CA PRO A 165 -5.45 5.31 3.26
C PRO A 165 -5.17 3.92 3.84
N THR A 166 -5.43 2.88 3.06
CA THR A 166 -5.15 1.48 3.42
C THR A 166 -3.97 0.94 2.61
N GLY A 167 -3.24 -0.01 3.18
CA GLY A 167 -2.11 -0.66 2.50
C GLY A 167 -0.98 0.31 2.16
N SER A 168 -0.31 0.06 1.04
CA SER A 168 0.86 0.82 0.57
C SER A 168 0.59 2.30 0.28
N ALA A 169 -0.68 2.69 0.05
CA ALA A 169 -1.05 4.09 -0.14
C ALA A 169 -0.81 4.97 1.09
N GLY A 170 -0.59 4.36 2.26
CA GLY A 170 -0.21 5.05 3.49
C GLY A 170 1.29 5.34 3.65
N ASN A 171 2.14 4.79 2.78
CA ASN A 171 3.58 4.88 2.90
C ASN A 171 4.12 6.13 2.21
N LEU A 172 5.14 6.75 2.82
CA LEU A 172 5.92 7.81 2.20
C LEU A 172 7.05 7.22 1.35
N PRO A 173 7.57 7.96 0.36
CA PRO A 173 8.75 7.52 -0.40
C PRO A 173 9.96 7.33 0.52
N SER A 174 10.58 6.15 0.47
CA SER A 174 11.69 5.79 1.36
C SER A 174 12.94 6.66 1.16
N PHE A 175 13.17 7.21 -0.06
CA PHE A 175 14.36 8.00 -0.33
C PHE A 175 14.43 9.33 0.44
N ILE A 176 13.29 9.82 0.96
CA ILE A 176 13.24 11.02 1.82
C ILE A 176 14.05 10.82 3.11
N GLU A 177 14.17 9.58 3.59
CA GLU A 177 14.91 9.24 4.81
C GLU A 177 16.42 9.45 4.65
N PHE A 178 16.93 9.48 3.41
CA PHE A 178 18.35 9.76 3.12
C PHE A 178 18.73 11.24 3.17
N MET A 179 17.77 12.14 3.43
CA MET A 179 18.06 13.55 3.70
C MET A 179 18.80 13.69 5.04
N PRO A 180 20.04 14.20 5.06
CA PRO A 180 20.81 14.36 6.30
C PRO A 180 20.10 15.29 7.30
N ARG A 181 20.18 14.98 8.57
CA ARG A 181 19.62 15.86 9.62
C ARG A 181 20.56 16.97 10.05
N ARG A 182 21.88 16.71 9.94
CA ARG A 182 22.91 17.67 10.37
C ARG A 182 22.98 18.85 9.40
N GLY A 183 22.85 20.05 9.93
CA GLY A 183 22.88 21.29 9.15
C GLY A 183 21.56 21.63 8.45
N TYR A 184 20.55 20.75 8.51
CA TYR A 184 19.26 20.99 7.87
C TYR A 184 18.55 22.21 8.42
N VAL A 185 18.10 23.09 7.53
CA VAL A 185 17.27 24.25 7.87
C VAL A 185 15.80 23.81 7.95
N ALA A 186 15.20 23.98 9.13
CA ALA A 186 13.83 23.53 9.38
C ALA A 186 12.83 24.08 8.35
N ASN A 187 11.81 23.29 8.03
CA ASN A 187 10.70 23.63 7.13
C ASN A 187 11.10 24.01 5.69
N THR A 188 12.34 23.70 5.27
CA THR A 188 12.80 23.96 3.91
C THR A 188 12.70 22.75 2.98
N GLN A 189 12.34 21.58 3.51
CA GLN A 189 12.12 20.40 2.69
C GLN A 189 10.97 20.62 1.72
N LYS A 190 11.21 20.33 0.45
CA LYS A 190 10.23 20.32 -0.63
C LYS A 190 10.29 18.99 -1.34
N TYR A 191 9.15 18.53 -1.81
CA TYR A 191 9.01 17.28 -2.55
C TYR A 191 8.26 17.55 -3.83
N ALA A 192 8.72 17.03 -4.95
CA ALA A 192 8.11 17.20 -6.27
C ALA A 192 7.94 15.84 -6.95
N MET A 193 6.74 15.60 -7.47
CA MET A 193 6.36 14.42 -8.25
C MET A 193 6.18 14.73 -9.74
N GLY A 194 6.40 15.98 -10.14
CA GLY A 194 6.18 16.40 -11.52
C GLY A 194 6.86 17.71 -11.88
N PRO A 195 6.86 18.04 -13.18
CA PRO A 195 7.56 19.22 -13.71
C PRO A 195 6.98 20.54 -13.21
N SER A 196 5.67 20.65 -12.98
CA SER A 196 5.05 21.90 -12.53
C SER A 196 5.47 22.23 -11.11
N ALA A 197 5.50 21.24 -10.22
CA ALA A 197 5.99 21.41 -8.86
C ALA A 197 7.47 21.80 -8.87
N LEU A 198 8.29 21.11 -9.65
CA LEU A 198 9.72 21.40 -9.75
C LEU A 198 9.98 22.80 -10.30
N ALA A 199 9.21 23.24 -11.31
CA ALA A 199 9.35 24.57 -11.89
C ALA A 199 9.08 25.69 -10.86
N VAL A 200 8.07 25.51 -9.98
CA VAL A 200 7.78 26.48 -8.91
C VAL A 200 8.89 26.49 -7.85
N LEU A 201 9.48 25.33 -7.54
CA LEU A 201 10.59 25.22 -6.60
C LEU A 201 11.91 25.75 -7.15
N ALA A 202 12.01 25.91 -8.49
CA ALA A 202 13.11 26.51 -9.24
C ALA A 202 14.51 26.01 -8.82
N PRO A 203 14.77 24.70 -8.69
CA PRO A 203 16.10 24.20 -8.42
C PRO A 203 17.01 24.41 -9.64
N PRO A 204 18.34 24.32 -9.48
CA PRO A 204 19.27 24.47 -10.60
C PRO A 204 19.21 23.32 -11.63
N VAL A 205 18.46 22.25 -11.35
CA VAL A 205 18.24 21.12 -12.27
C VAL A 205 16.87 21.25 -12.91
N SER A 206 16.82 21.29 -14.24
CA SER A 206 15.56 21.41 -14.99
C SER A 206 14.73 20.11 -14.96
N ALA A 207 13.41 20.25 -15.17
CA ALA A 207 12.50 19.12 -15.21
C ALA A 207 12.84 18.11 -16.34
N ASP A 208 13.37 18.59 -17.48
CA ASP A 208 13.77 17.74 -18.61
C ASP A 208 14.98 16.85 -18.27
N LEU A 209 15.87 17.33 -17.40
CA LEU A 209 17.02 16.55 -16.93
C LEU A 209 16.60 15.51 -15.89
N VAL A 210 15.59 15.83 -15.07
CA VAL A 210 15.03 14.92 -14.07
C VAL A 210 14.23 13.79 -14.73
N ASP A 211 13.47 14.10 -15.80
CA ASP A 211 12.63 13.15 -16.55
C ASP A 211 11.58 12.43 -15.66
N PHE A 212 10.55 13.17 -15.27
CA PHE A 212 9.44 12.60 -14.47
C PHE A 212 8.68 11.48 -15.19
N ALA A 213 8.77 11.36 -16.51
CA ALA A 213 8.19 10.25 -17.27
C ALA A 213 8.87 8.91 -16.93
N ALA A 214 10.12 8.94 -16.46
CA ALA A 214 10.82 7.78 -15.94
C ALA A 214 10.43 7.42 -14.50
N SER A 215 9.32 7.96 -13.98
CA SER A 215 8.86 7.78 -12.58
C SER A 215 9.90 8.25 -11.56
N SER A 216 10.58 9.35 -11.85
CA SER A 216 11.49 9.99 -10.92
C SER A 216 10.71 10.84 -9.91
N GLU A 217 11.30 11.03 -8.74
CA GLU A 217 10.79 11.88 -7.67
C GLU A 217 11.92 12.73 -7.11
N VAL A 218 11.62 13.94 -6.68
CA VAL A 218 12.64 14.89 -6.20
C VAL A 218 12.31 15.33 -4.78
N SER A 219 13.31 15.31 -3.90
CA SER A 219 13.26 16.00 -2.62
C SER A 219 14.42 16.97 -2.50
N LEU A 220 14.17 18.18 -2.05
CA LEU A 220 15.22 19.16 -1.82
C LEU A 220 15.06 19.84 -0.46
N GLY A 221 16.16 20.36 0.07
CA GLY A 221 16.17 21.07 1.35
C GLY A 221 17.41 21.95 1.48
N ARG A 222 17.31 22.98 2.31
CA ARG A 222 18.43 23.91 2.60
C ARG A 222 19.23 23.41 3.80
N TYR A 223 20.54 23.66 3.74
CA TYR A 223 21.50 23.25 4.74
C TYR A 223 22.46 24.38 5.06
N ASN A 224 22.73 24.59 6.34
CA ASN A 224 23.80 25.45 6.80
C ASN A 224 25.10 24.64 6.87
N THR A 225 26.12 25.07 6.14
CA THR A 225 27.48 24.52 6.18
C THR A 225 28.44 25.55 6.79
N PRO A 226 29.63 25.14 7.23
CA PRO A 226 30.62 26.08 7.78
C PRO A 226 30.99 27.19 6.82
N SER A 227 30.99 26.97 5.52
CA SER A 227 31.39 27.94 4.49
C SER A 227 30.21 28.67 3.85
N GLY A 228 28.96 28.31 4.13
CA GLY A 228 27.80 28.99 3.54
C GLY A 228 26.54 28.13 3.54
N GLU A 229 25.51 28.66 2.91
CA GLU A 229 24.23 27.93 2.75
C GLU A 229 24.28 27.04 1.49
N ALA A 230 23.75 25.84 1.59
CA ALA A 230 23.68 24.87 0.52
C ALA A 230 22.24 24.40 0.27
N THR A 231 21.92 24.05 -0.96
CA THR A 231 20.71 23.29 -1.31
C THR A 231 21.12 21.88 -1.69
N LEU A 232 20.61 20.90 -0.93
CA LEU A 232 20.71 19.48 -1.28
C LEU A 232 19.46 19.08 -2.04
N ILE A 233 19.65 18.41 -3.17
CA ILE A 233 18.62 17.87 -4.05
C ILE A 233 18.84 16.36 -4.13
N LEU A 234 17.84 15.56 -3.79
CA LEU A 234 17.82 14.13 -4.02
C LEU A 234 16.85 13.83 -5.15
N ILE A 235 17.30 13.10 -6.16
CA ILE A 235 16.48 12.61 -7.27
C ILE A 235 16.47 11.09 -7.17
N SER A 236 15.31 10.50 -6.97
CA SER A 236 15.12 9.05 -6.90
C SER A 236 14.62 8.52 -8.24
N TYR A 237 15.20 7.43 -8.71
CA TYR A 237 14.79 6.70 -9.90
C TYR A 237 14.39 5.27 -9.55
N PRO A 238 13.56 4.60 -10.36
CA PRO A 238 13.16 3.21 -10.10
C PRO A 238 14.34 2.22 -10.09
N THR A 239 15.42 2.52 -10.83
CA THR A 239 16.59 1.63 -10.90
C THR A 239 17.91 2.40 -10.84
N PRO A 240 18.99 1.76 -10.33
CA PRO A 240 20.34 2.36 -10.33
C PRO A 240 20.86 2.68 -11.73
N GLN A 241 20.44 1.92 -12.75
CA GLN A 241 20.85 2.15 -14.15
C GLN A 241 20.27 3.46 -14.69
N LEU A 242 18.96 3.69 -14.47
CA LEU A 242 18.34 4.96 -14.83
C LEU A 242 19.01 6.14 -14.11
N ALA A 243 19.29 5.99 -12.81
CA ALA A 243 20.03 7.02 -12.06
C ALA A 243 21.40 7.29 -12.67
N ALA A 244 22.14 6.26 -13.11
CA ALA A 244 23.43 6.44 -13.76
C ALA A 244 23.32 7.18 -15.09
N ASP A 245 22.30 6.85 -15.91
CA ASP A 245 22.09 7.49 -17.21
C ASP A 245 21.70 8.97 -17.05
N HIS A 246 20.79 9.26 -16.12
CA HIS A 246 20.38 10.63 -15.85
C HIS A 246 21.49 11.45 -15.19
N ARG A 247 22.30 10.86 -14.30
CA ARG A 247 23.49 11.53 -13.76
C ARG A 247 24.44 12.00 -14.88
N ARG A 248 24.68 11.14 -15.89
CA ARG A 248 25.53 11.52 -17.04
C ARG A 248 24.94 12.70 -17.82
N ARG A 249 23.61 12.73 -18.04
CA ARG A 249 22.93 13.85 -18.70
C ARG A 249 23.04 15.15 -17.89
N ILE A 250 22.79 15.08 -16.57
CA ILE A 250 22.88 16.22 -15.65
C ILE A 250 24.32 16.76 -15.65
N ASN A 251 25.33 15.89 -15.51
CA ASN A 251 26.73 16.28 -15.50
C ASN A 251 27.17 16.91 -16.82
N SER A 252 26.66 16.37 -17.94
CA SER A 252 26.95 16.97 -19.26
C SER A 252 26.37 18.38 -19.38
N ALA A 253 25.16 18.61 -18.87
CA ALA A 253 24.49 19.91 -18.88
C ALA A 253 25.21 20.94 -17.98
N HIS A 254 25.78 20.49 -16.87
CA HIS A 254 26.52 21.35 -15.91
C HIS A 254 28.02 21.35 -16.13
N GLN A 255 28.51 20.83 -17.27
CA GLN A 255 29.93 20.79 -17.65
C GLN A 255 30.83 20.12 -16.59
N VAL A 256 30.31 19.23 -15.83
CA VAL A 256 31.07 18.42 -14.88
C VAL A 256 31.91 17.41 -15.63
N ALA A 257 33.21 17.40 -15.39
CA ALA A 257 34.15 16.50 -16.07
C ALA A 257 33.72 15.04 -15.80
N GLN A 258 33.43 14.29 -16.87
CA GLN A 258 33.11 12.86 -16.78
C GLN A 258 34.43 12.10 -16.54
N LEU A 259 34.78 11.92 -15.28
CA LEU A 259 35.75 10.92 -14.91
C LEU A 259 35.04 9.55 -14.94
N GLN A 260 35.74 8.52 -15.46
CA GLN A 260 35.27 7.12 -15.37
C GLN A 260 35.39 6.66 -13.92
N THR A 261 34.54 7.20 -13.08
CA THR A 261 34.64 7.09 -11.62
C THR A 261 33.58 6.16 -11.09
N GLY A 262 33.89 5.50 -9.99
CA GLY A 262 33.04 4.53 -9.35
C GLY A 262 31.67 5.09 -8.93
N GLU A 263 30.77 4.19 -8.60
CA GLU A 263 29.36 4.46 -8.31
C GLU A 263 29.13 5.54 -7.25
N SER A 264 30.02 5.65 -6.27
CA SER A 264 29.87 6.54 -5.11
C SER A 264 30.81 7.75 -5.14
N GLU A 265 31.49 8.02 -6.27
CA GLU A 265 32.44 9.14 -6.33
C GLU A 265 31.72 10.47 -6.47
N ILE A 266 32.15 11.43 -5.65
CA ILE A 266 31.64 12.81 -5.67
C ILE A 266 32.41 13.60 -6.71
N THR A 267 31.69 14.18 -7.67
CA THR A 267 32.24 15.07 -8.68
C THR A 267 31.76 16.50 -8.44
N CYS A 268 32.62 17.47 -8.69
CA CYS A 268 32.32 18.90 -8.51
C CYS A 268 32.76 19.72 -9.71
N ALA A 269 31.92 20.69 -10.10
CA ALA A 269 32.25 21.76 -11.06
C ALA A 269 31.68 23.08 -10.52
N GLY A 270 32.56 23.99 -10.10
CA GLY A 270 32.15 25.23 -9.46
C GLY A 270 31.38 24.99 -8.15
N ASP A 271 30.19 25.55 -8.07
CA ASP A 271 29.25 25.43 -6.96
C ASP A 271 28.26 24.24 -7.08
N PHE A 272 28.45 23.41 -8.10
CA PHE A 272 27.66 22.21 -8.34
C PHE A 272 28.49 20.97 -8.02
N CYS A 273 28.03 20.16 -7.07
CA CYS A 273 28.61 18.86 -6.74
C CYS A 273 27.55 17.78 -6.76
N ASP A 274 27.89 16.60 -7.28
CA ASP A 274 26.96 15.48 -7.36
C ASP A 274 27.58 14.15 -6.91
N LYS A 275 26.71 13.23 -6.52
CA LYS A 275 27.03 11.86 -6.15
C LYS A 275 25.86 10.97 -6.56
N ARG A 276 26.15 9.74 -7.01
CA ARG A 276 25.13 8.71 -7.12
C ARG A 276 25.33 7.64 -6.03
N THR A 277 24.25 7.22 -5.42
CA THR A 277 24.24 6.11 -4.47
C THR A 277 23.01 5.24 -4.74
N GLY A 278 23.23 4.06 -5.29
CA GLY A 278 22.16 3.19 -5.76
C GLY A 278 21.24 3.89 -6.79
N PRO A 279 19.93 3.93 -6.59
CA PRO A 279 18.95 4.57 -7.48
C PRO A 279 18.83 6.10 -7.25
N ILE A 280 19.60 6.68 -6.32
CA ILE A 280 19.49 8.07 -5.92
C ILE A 280 20.65 8.87 -6.49
N ILE A 281 20.35 10.02 -7.10
CA ILE A 281 21.31 11.08 -7.41
C ILE A 281 21.17 12.15 -6.32
N ALA A 282 22.26 12.46 -5.63
CA ALA A 282 22.35 13.56 -4.69
C ALA A 282 23.17 14.70 -5.32
N ILE A 283 22.61 15.90 -5.31
CA ILE A 283 23.21 17.10 -5.87
C ILE A 283 23.24 18.15 -4.78
N VAL A 284 24.37 18.83 -4.63
CA VAL A 284 24.53 19.98 -3.73
C VAL A 284 24.93 21.19 -4.53
N THR A 285 24.25 22.31 -4.30
CA THR A 285 24.53 23.59 -4.97
C THR A 285 24.48 24.73 -3.96
N GLY A 286 25.18 25.80 -4.23
CA GLY A 286 25.18 27.03 -3.43
C GLY A 286 26.55 27.57 -3.13
N PRO A 287 26.63 28.75 -2.50
CA PRO A 287 27.91 29.48 -2.21
C PRO A 287 28.63 28.81 -1.02
N MET A 288 29.16 27.61 -1.23
CA MET A 288 29.88 26.84 -0.19
C MET A 288 31.21 26.31 -0.76
N SER A 289 32.09 25.85 0.11
CA SER A 289 33.33 25.20 -0.29
C SER A 289 33.07 23.77 -0.82
N ASN A 290 33.91 23.30 -1.73
CA ASN A 290 33.84 21.91 -2.23
C ASN A 290 34.08 20.89 -1.12
N SER A 291 34.79 21.20 -0.05
CA SER A 291 34.98 20.34 1.11
C SER A 291 33.66 20.12 1.89
N ASP A 292 32.88 21.20 2.07
CA ASP A 292 31.59 21.14 2.75
C ASP A 292 30.54 20.42 1.88
N ALA A 293 30.54 20.69 0.57
CA ALA A 293 29.71 19.96 -0.39
C ALA A 293 29.99 18.46 -0.35
N LYS A 294 31.26 18.05 -0.37
CA LYS A 294 31.67 16.66 -0.25
C LYS A 294 31.26 16.04 1.10
N SER A 295 31.37 16.81 2.20
CA SER A 295 30.95 16.38 3.52
C SER A 295 29.44 16.15 3.56
N LEU A 296 28.64 17.05 2.99
CA LEU A 296 27.18 16.93 2.93
C LEU A 296 26.75 15.74 2.05
N LEU A 297 27.32 15.59 0.87
CA LEU A 297 27.07 14.44 -0.02
C LEU A 297 27.54 13.12 0.60
N GLY A 298 28.63 13.15 1.38
CA GLY A 298 29.12 11.97 2.12
C GLY A 298 28.13 11.40 3.11
N MET A 299 27.23 12.23 3.63
CA MET A 299 26.16 11.80 4.55
C MET A 299 24.97 11.15 3.83
N VAL A 300 24.83 11.30 2.51
CA VAL A 300 23.79 10.65 1.73
C VAL A 300 24.28 9.27 1.31
N ASN A 301 23.82 8.23 1.96
CA ASN A 301 24.19 6.85 1.63
C ASN A 301 22.91 6.02 1.49
N TYR A 302 22.75 5.41 0.32
CA TYR A 302 21.70 4.43 0.08
C TYR A 302 22.23 3.05 0.49
N GLU A 303 21.64 2.49 1.53
CA GLU A 303 21.83 1.09 1.89
C GLU A 303 20.57 0.32 1.47
N ALA A 304 20.72 -0.58 0.50
CA ALA A 304 19.65 -1.49 0.15
C ALA A 304 19.45 -2.46 1.33
N SER A 305 18.52 -2.16 2.22
CA SER A 305 18.11 -3.12 3.23
C SER A 305 17.30 -4.22 2.55
N VAL A 306 17.98 -5.30 2.13
CA VAL A 306 17.31 -6.52 1.69
C VAL A 306 16.78 -7.21 2.93
N THR A 307 15.62 -6.80 3.38
CA THR A 307 14.93 -7.46 4.48
C THR A 307 14.26 -8.72 3.96
N TRP A 308 14.96 -9.85 4.07
CA TRP A 308 14.43 -11.20 3.79
C TRP A 308 13.30 -11.58 4.76
N ASN A 309 13.03 -10.76 5.78
CA ASN A 309 12.13 -11.11 6.88
C ASN A 309 11.37 -9.91 7.48
N GLN A 310 11.06 -8.87 6.72
CA GLN A 310 10.00 -7.98 7.19
C GLN A 310 8.67 -8.67 6.92
N ALA A 311 8.00 -9.06 8.00
CA ALA A 311 6.60 -9.44 7.95
C ALA A 311 5.84 -8.28 7.31
N THR A 312 5.60 -8.43 6.02
CA THR A 312 4.75 -7.54 5.24
C THR A 312 3.36 -7.72 5.84
N ASP A 313 2.91 -6.69 6.54
CA ASP A 313 1.56 -6.51 7.04
C ASP A 313 1.05 -7.49 8.13
N GLN A 314 0.84 -6.92 9.31
CA GLN A 314 0.02 -7.52 10.37
C GLN A 314 -1.42 -7.83 9.87
N HIS A 315 -1.81 -7.31 8.70
CA HIS A 315 -3.07 -7.61 8.03
C HIS A 315 -3.08 -9.00 7.38
N GLU A 316 -1.96 -9.47 6.80
CA GLU A 316 -1.89 -10.81 6.20
C GLU A 316 -2.12 -11.92 7.23
N VAL A 317 -1.61 -11.77 8.45
CA VAL A 317 -1.82 -12.76 9.53
C VAL A 317 -3.29 -12.82 9.94
N ARG A 318 -3.96 -11.69 10.00
CA ARG A 318 -5.40 -11.60 10.32
C ARG A 318 -6.24 -12.16 9.17
N ASP A 319 -5.89 -11.86 7.93
CA ASP A 319 -6.61 -12.34 6.76
C ASP A 319 -6.39 -13.85 6.57
N LEU A 320 -5.19 -14.36 6.84
CA LEU A 320 -4.90 -15.78 6.88
C LEU A 320 -5.71 -16.49 7.99
N TYR A 321 -5.78 -15.89 9.17
CA TYR A 321 -6.59 -16.42 10.28
C TYR A 321 -8.06 -16.47 9.91
N LEU A 322 -8.62 -15.41 9.31
CA LEU A 322 -10.01 -15.38 8.85
C LEU A 322 -10.28 -16.39 7.73
N LEU A 323 -9.33 -16.59 6.83
CA LEU A 323 -9.42 -17.60 5.77
C LEU A 323 -9.47 -19.02 6.37
N VAL A 324 -8.58 -19.33 7.30
CA VAL A 324 -8.56 -20.64 8.00
C VAL A 324 -9.85 -20.83 8.79
N LEU A 325 -10.32 -19.82 9.51
CA LEU A 325 -11.57 -19.88 10.26
C LEU A 325 -12.77 -20.17 9.34
N ASN A 326 -12.86 -19.48 8.20
CA ASN A 326 -13.92 -19.71 7.21
C ASN A 326 -13.89 -21.12 6.61
N VAL A 327 -12.69 -21.66 6.36
CA VAL A 327 -12.53 -23.06 5.89
C VAL A 327 -13.01 -24.04 6.96
N VAL A 328 -12.66 -23.84 8.23
CA VAL A 328 -13.12 -24.69 9.34
C VAL A 328 -14.64 -24.65 9.48
N ILE A 329 -15.25 -23.46 9.41
CA ILE A 329 -16.71 -23.30 9.44
C ILE A 329 -17.35 -24.02 8.26
N LEU A 330 -16.81 -23.89 7.05
CA LEU A 330 -17.32 -24.58 5.86
C LEU A 330 -17.27 -26.11 6.03
N CYS A 331 -16.13 -26.64 6.51
CA CYS A 331 -15.99 -28.08 6.80
C CYS A 331 -17.00 -28.56 7.86
N ALA A 332 -17.24 -27.77 8.91
CA ALA A 332 -18.22 -28.08 9.94
C ALA A 332 -19.65 -28.12 9.39
N ILE A 333 -20.03 -27.17 8.53
CA ILE A 333 -21.33 -27.13 7.86
C ILE A 333 -21.50 -28.36 6.95
N LEU A 334 -20.50 -28.67 6.10
CA LEU A 334 -20.55 -29.82 5.20
C LEU A 334 -20.64 -31.15 6.00
N GLY A 335 -19.83 -31.27 7.07
CA GLY A 335 -19.87 -32.42 7.97
C GLY A 335 -21.25 -32.58 8.66
N GLY A 336 -21.80 -31.48 9.13
CA GLY A 336 -23.15 -31.48 9.70
C GLY A 336 -24.24 -31.94 8.71
N LEU A 337 -24.21 -31.41 7.50
CA LEU A 337 -25.09 -31.81 6.41
C LEU A 337 -24.95 -33.30 6.05
N ALA A 338 -23.73 -33.82 6.00
CA ALA A 338 -23.47 -35.24 5.74
C ALA A 338 -24.02 -36.13 6.84
N ILE A 339 -23.90 -35.74 8.11
CA ILE A 339 -24.48 -36.47 9.24
C ILE A 339 -26.00 -36.47 9.15
N VAL A 340 -26.65 -35.33 8.90
CA VAL A 340 -28.10 -35.22 8.76
C VAL A 340 -28.57 -36.08 7.57
N ALA A 341 -27.89 -36.01 6.44
CA ALA A 341 -28.24 -36.86 5.27
C ALA A 341 -28.06 -38.34 5.58
N GLY A 342 -26.98 -38.72 6.28
CA GLY A 342 -26.74 -40.11 6.69
C GLY A 342 -27.82 -40.64 7.63
N VAL A 343 -28.20 -39.84 8.64
CA VAL A 343 -29.28 -40.20 9.60
C VAL A 343 -30.64 -40.28 8.89
N ALA A 344 -30.94 -39.33 8.01
CA ALA A 344 -32.18 -39.32 7.23
C ALA A 344 -32.27 -40.55 6.30
N PHE A 345 -31.19 -40.86 5.59
CA PHE A 345 -31.14 -42.02 4.70
C PHE A 345 -31.19 -43.34 5.47
N GLY A 346 -30.42 -43.45 6.58
CA GLY A 346 -30.44 -44.62 7.49
C GLY A 346 -31.79 -44.80 8.14
N GLY A 347 -32.38 -43.73 8.65
CA GLY A 347 -33.74 -43.75 9.26
C GLY A 347 -34.81 -44.13 8.24
N PHE A 348 -34.76 -43.59 7.04
CA PHE A 348 -35.66 -43.91 5.94
C PHE A 348 -35.53 -45.39 5.54
N ARG A 349 -34.32 -45.96 5.48
CA ARG A 349 -34.08 -47.37 5.20
C ARG A 349 -34.70 -48.30 6.28
N ILE A 350 -34.56 -47.93 7.57
CA ILE A 350 -35.14 -48.67 8.66
C ILE A 350 -36.69 -48.61 8.60
N LEU A 351 -37.25 -47.44 8.31
CA LEU A 351 -38.69 -47.23 8.20
C LEU A 351 -39.26 -48.04 7.05
N MET A 352 -38.61 -48.07 5.88
CA MET A 352 -38.99 -48.86 4.72
C MET A 352 -38.92 -50.35 5.01
N LYS A 353 -37.94 -50.88 5.75
CA LYS A 353 -37.88 -52.27 6.20
C LYS A 353 -39.01 -52.62 7.15
N ARG A 354 -39.50 -51.66 7.98
CA ARG A 354 -40.61 -51.88 8.91
C ARG A 354 -41.99 -51.89 8.22
N TRP A 355 -42.15 -51.13 7.13
CA TRP A 355 -43.42 -51.01 6.41
C TRP A 355 -43.57 -52.04 5.28
N PHE A 356 -42.45 -52.55 4.74
CA PHE A 356 -42.45 -53.54 3.64
C PHE A 356 -41.49 -54.68 3.96
N PRO A 357 -41.88 -55.61 4.90
CA PRO A 357 -40.94 -56.65 5.34
C PRO A 357 -40.58 -57.68 4.27
N ASP A 358 -41.42 -57.84 3.21
CA ASP A 358 -41.21 -58.86 2.17
C ASP A 358 -40.47 -58.39 0.92
N LYS A 359 -40.01 -57.12 0.88
CA LYS A 359 -39.20 -56.64 -0.23
C LYS A 359 -37.76 -56.49 0.23
N VAL A 360 -36.96 -57.49 -0.05
CA VAL A 360 -35.52 -57.50 0.22
C VAL A 360 -34.81 -56.58 -0.74
N PHE A 361 -34.35 -55.44 -0.24
CA PHE A 361 -33.46 -54.50 -0.96
C PHE A 361 -31.99 -54.86 -0.80
N ASP A 362 -31.64 -55.89 -0.05
CA ASP A 362 -30.30 -56.42 0.09
C ASP A 362 -30.28 -57.84 -0.55
N ARG A 363 -29.84 -57.94 -1.77
CA ARG A 363 -29.28 -59.22 -2.20
C ARG A 363 -27.91 -59.34 -1.53
N PRO A 364 -27.62 -60.41 -0.79
CA PRO A 364 -26.27 -60.69 -0.39
C PRO A 364 -25.47 -60.88 -1.69
N GLU A 365 -24.62 -59.93 -2.02
CA GLU A 365 -23.64 -60.12 -3.06
C GLU A 365 -22.75 -61.29 -2.62
N GLN A 366 -22.92 -62.41 -3.28
CA GLN A 366 -21.94 -63.49 -3.19
C GLN A 366 -20.64 -62.87 -3.70
N MET A 367 -19.70 -62.65 -2.78
CA MET A 367 -18.33 -62.34 -3.17
C MET A 367 -17.78 -63.56 -3.93
N GLU A 368 -17.88 -63.54 -5.23
CA GLU A 368 -17.06 -64.39 -6.08
C GLU A 368 -15.62 -63.97 -5.91
N PHE A 369 -14.88 -64.69 -5.06
CA PHE A 369 -13.46 -64.62 -5.06
C PHE A 369 -12.96 -65.16 -6.40
N ILE A 370 -12.61 -64.27 -7.34
CA ILE A 370 -11.89 -64.65 -8.52
C ILE A 370 -10.49 -65.06 -8.08
N SER A 371 -10.26 -66.35 -7.84
CA SER A 371 -8.93 -66.91 -7.67
C SER A 371 -8.27 -66.98 -9.00
N LEU A 372 -7.40 -66.04 -9.29
CA LEU A 372 -6.47 -66.08 -10.39
C LEU A 372 -5.46 -67.20 -10.17
N HIS A 373 -5.74 -68.40 -10.70
CA HIS A 373 -4.77 -69.47 -10.84
C HIS A 373 -3.77 -69.07 -11.90
N LEU A 374 -2.64 -68.51 -11.47
CA LEU A 374 -1.45 -68.44 -12.30
C LEU A 374 -0.88 -69.85 -12.40
N ALA A 375 -1.14 -70.52 -13.53
CA ALA A 375 -0.52 -71.81 -13.87
C ALA A 375 0.99 -71.55 -14.11
N GLU A 376 1.77 -72.08 -13.22
CA GLU A 376 3.23 -72.20 -13.33
C GLU A 376 3.53 -73.31 -14.32
N THR A 377 3.87 -72.95 -15.57
CA THR A 377 4.41 -73.90 -16.55
C THR A 377 5.88 -74.09 -16.28
N ALA A 378 6.16 -75.16 -15.59
CA ALA A 378 7.51 -75.74 -15.47
C ALA A 378 7.89 -76.40 -16.82
N THR A 379 8.99 -76.00 -17.39
CA THR A 379 9.71 -76.78 -18.39
C THR A 379 11.17 -76.99 -17.91
N PRO A 380 11.64 -78.20 -17.94
CA PRO A 380 12.96 -78.54 -17.35
C PRO A 380 14.04 -78.50 -18.43
N GLY A 381 15.24 -78.19 -18.03
CA GLY A 381 16.39 -78.61 -18.85
C GLY A 381 17.68 -77.83 -18.69
N SER A 382 18.61 -78.45 -18.00
CA SER A 382 20.08 -78.51 -18.22
C SER A 382 20.91 -77.28 -17.87
N SER A 383 21.60 -77.42 -16.77
CA SER A 383 23.00 -77.84 -16.67
C SER A 383 24.06 -76.81 -16.97
N GLN A 384 24.87 -76.66 -15.97
CA GLN A 384 26.34 -76.45 -15.91
C GLN A 384 26.86 -75.03 -15.71
N ARG A 385 27.40 -74.86 -14.50
CA ARG A 385 28.81 -74.73 -14.17
C ARG A 385 29.50 -73.37 -14.43
N GLY A 386 30.03 -72.86 -13.37
CA GLY A 386 31.35 -72.26 -13.38
C GLY A 386 31.50 -70.95 -12.63
N SER A 387 32.01 -71.11 -11.43
CA SER A 387 33.11 -70.36 -10.81
C SER A 387 33.12 -68.82 -10.94
N GLU A 388 33.10 -68.18 -9.83
CA GLU A 388 34.26 -67.79 -9.00
C GLU A 388 34.67 -66.33 -9.15
N THR A 389 34.71 -65.72 -8.02
CA THR A 389 35.71 -64.75 -7.49
C THR A 389 35.58 -63.27 -7.90
N THR A 390 35.42 -62.45 -6.95
CA THR A 390 36.36 -61.54 -6.28
C THR A 390 35.85 -60.10 -6.21
N ARG A 391 35.66 -59.66 -4.98
CA ARG A 391 35.76 -58.27 -4.52
C ARG A 391 37.21 -57.75 -4.71
N PRO A 392 37.48 -56.47 -4.83
CA PRO A 392 37.36 -55.54 -3.68
C PRO A 392 36.97 -54.08 -4.03
N GLY A 393 36.71 -53.41 -2.98
CA GLY A 393 36.31 -52.08 -2.66
C GLY A 393 37.31 -50.91 -2.89
N PRO A 394 37.02 -49.74 -2.27
CA PRO A 394 37.22 -48.42 -2.87
C PRO A 394 38.57 -47.75 -2.51
N PRO A 395 38.86 -46.57 -3.03
CA PRO A 395 39.08 -45.45 -2.15
C PRO A 395 38.56 -44.08 -2.63
N ASN A 396 38.16 -43.26 -1.67
CA ASN A 396 38.21 -41.80 -1.58
C ASN A 396 39.71 -41.33 -1.53
N PRO A 397 40.05 -40.04 -1.45
CA PRO A 397 39.49 -38.75 -1.99
C PRO A 397 40.61 -37.89 -2.62
N SER A 398 40.22 -36.81 -3.22
CA SER A 398 40.88 -35.49 -3.06
C SER A 398 40.03 -34.40 -3.66
#